data_4fc242383d8b84d98ae89ce2e2ba4e5c
#
_entry.id   4fc242383d8b84d98ae89ce2e2ba4e5c
#
_cell.length_a   1.000
_cell.length_b   1.000
_cell.length_c   1.000
_cell.angle_alpha   90.00
_cell.angle_beta   90.00
_cell.angle_gamma   90.00
#
_symmetry.space_group_name_H-M   'P 1'
#
loop_
_entity.id
_entity.type
_entity.pdbx_description
1 polymer ?
#
loop_
_entity_poly.entity_id
_entity_poly.type
_entity_poly.pdbx_seq_one_letter_code
_entity_poly.pdbx_strand_id
1 'polypeptide(L)'
;MRCLLMTAAMMLALVAEAQCFSMETKNDSLSYLVLRTAAGTDRWQLSFPVYRWCEGDIDGDGVADAMVGVVKSTRFDPQTARRIFLFKNYKGRVRPLWMGSRFGGILEDFRYADGHLITLQSTIDGRYAVVRHCWRKFGLGVDSVLVSNVDQEAALAVFVNQ
;
A
#
# COMPACT_ATOMS: atom_id res chain seq x y z
N MET A 1 -24.05 59.35 -15.34
CA MET A 1 -23.20 58.77 -14.28
C MET A 1 -23.59 57.31 -14.08
N ARG A 2 -22.80 56.39 -14.59
CA ARG A 2 -23.01 54.93 -14.43
C ARG A 2 -22.04 54.43 -13.37
N CYS A 3 -22.56 54.05 -12.20
CA CYS A 3 -21.78 53.34 -11.17
C CYS A 3 -21.54 51.90 -11.59
N LEU A 4 -20.29 51.58 -11.83
CA LEU A 4 -19.83 50.20 -12.02
C LEU A 4 -19.59 49.56 -10.64
N LEU A 5 -20.45 48.67 -10.21
CA LEU A 5 -20.21 47.82 -9.06
C LEU A 5 -19.27 46.65 -9.50
N MET A 6 -18.01 46.71 -9.09
CA MET A 6 -17.08 45.59 -9.17
C MET A 6 -17.34 44.64 -7.99
N THR A 7 -18.01 43.56 -8.22
CA THR A 7 -18.08 42.43 -7.29
C THR A 7 -16.78 41.64 -7.38
N ALA A 8 -15.90 41.80 -6.39
CA ALA A 8 -14.74 40.96 -6.20
C ALA A 8 -15.19 39.56 -5.68
N ALA A 9 -15.20 38.57 -6.56
CA ALA A 9 -15.39 37.20 -6.16
C ALA A 9 -14.11 36.70 -5.50
N MET A 10 -14.12 36.60 -4.19
CA MET A 10 -13.04 36.03 -3.37
C MET A 10 -13.13 34.51 -3.49
N MET A 11 -12.32 33.91 -4.39
CA MET A 11 -12.14 32.46 -4.44
C MET A 11 -11.37 32.03 -3.18
N LEU A 12 -12.09 31.49 -2.21
CA LEU A 12 -11.46 30.69 -1.15
C LEU A 12 -10.92 29.40 -1.79
N ALA A 13 -9.61 29.35 -2.03
CA ALA A 13 -8.93 28.10 -2.30
C ALA A 13 -8.98 27.28 -1.00
N LEU A 14 -9.86 26.27 -0.94
CA LEU A 14 -9.77 25.21 0.07
C LEU A 14 -8.46 24.48 -0.22
N VAL A 15 -7.43 24.78 0.55
CA VAL A 15 -6.25 23.92 0.67
C VAL A 15 -6.74 22.69 1.44
N ALA A 16 -7.10 21.63 0.72
CA ALA A 16 -7.30 20.33 1.34
C ALA A 16 -5.94 19.94 1.96
N GLU A 17 -5.84 20.00 3.28
CA GLU A 17 -4.68 19.45 3.97
C GLU A 17 -4.61 17.96 3.63
N ALA A 18 -3.63 17.60 2.80
CA ALA A 18 -3.43 16.25 2.32
C ALA A 18 -3.18 15.34 3.54
N GLN A 19 -3.99 14.28 3.66
CA GLN A 19 -3.65 13.22 4.58
C GLN A 19 -2.28 12.63 4.21
N CYS A 20 -1.53 12.17 5.18
CA CYS A 20 -0.22 11.58 4.98
C CYS A 20 -0.01 10.40 5.92
N PHE A 21 0.32 9.25 5.34
CA PHE A 21 0.87 8.14 6.11
C PHE A 21 2.36 8.32 6.31
N SER A 22 2.88 7.79 7.41
CA SER A 22 4.31 7.70 7.68
C SER A 22 4.61 6.50 8.56
N MET A 23 5.86 6.01 8.53
CA MET A 23 6.30 4.88 9.34
C MET A 23 7.27 5.36 10.41
N GLU A 24 6.95 5.11 11.67
CA GLU A 24 7.84 5.35 12.82
C GLU A 24 8.37 4.01 13.32
N THR A 25 9.61 3.68 12.99
CA THR A 25 10.28 2.46 13.47
C THR A 25 10.97 2.71 14.81
N LYS A 26 10.69 1.87 15.80
CA LYS A 26 11.32 1.91 17.12
C LYS A 26 12.46 0.91 17.24
N ASN A 27 12.27 -0.29 16.70
CA ASN A 27 13.28 -1.36 16.59
C ASN A 27 12.85 -2.36 15.52
N ASP A 28 13.60 -3.44 15.35
CA ASP A 28 13.37 -4.45 14.32
C ASP A 28 12.00 -5.16 14.38
N SER A 29 11.32 -5.11 15.54
CA SER A 29 10.07 -5.80 15.79
C SER A 29 8.91 -4.88 16.18
N LEU A 30 9.14 -3.57 16.23
CA LEU A 30 8.13 -2.60 16.64
C LEU A 30 8.18 -1.36 15.77
N SER A 31 7.11 -1.13 15.05
CA SER A 31 6.88 0.09 14.27
C SER A 31 5.45 0.61 14.50
N TYR A 32 5.21 1.84 14.12
CA TYR A 32 3.90 2.47 14.10
C TYR A 32 3.63 3.03 12.71
N LEU A 33 2.52 2.61 12.11
CA LEU A 33 1.95 3.31 10.97
C LEU A 33 1.19 4.51 11.51
N VAL A 34 1.59 5.69 11.10
CA VAL A 34 1.06 6.98 11.58
C VAL A 34 0.29 7.64 10.46
N LEU A 35 -0.95 8.01 10.72
CA LEU A 35 -1.79 8.81 9.83
C LEU A 35 -1.90 10.23 10.40
N ARG A 36 -1.55 11.23 9.61
CA ARG A 36 -1.79 12.65 9.91
C ARG A 36 -2.88 13.19 8.98
N THR A 37 -3.83 13.88 9.58
CA THR A 37 -4.93 14.56 8.88
C THR A 37 -5.16 15.93 9.52
N ALA A 38 -5.96 16.79 8.88
CA ALA A 38 -6.40 18.05 9.49
C ALA A 38 -7.08 17.87 10.86
N ALA A 39 -7.74 16.73 11.08
CA ALA A 39 -8.43 16.42 12.33
C ALA A 39 -7.51 15.91 13.45
N GLY A 40 -6.24 15.58 13.13
CA GLY A 40 -5.26 15.07 14.11
C GLY A 40 -4.42 13.91 13.61
N THR A 41 -3.82 13.20 14.56
CA THR A 41 -2.92 12.10 14.30
C THR A 41 -3.45 10.82 14.94
N ASP A 42 -3.46 9.73 14.18
CA ASP A 42 -3.76 8.38 14.67
C ASP A 42 -2.59 7.43 14.40
N ARG A 43 -2.49 6.34 15.18
CA ARG A 43 -1.37 5.40 15.10
C ARG A 43 -1.86 3.96 15.18
N TRP A 44 -1.29 3.11 14.35
CA TRP A 44 -1.48 1.67 14.38
C TRP A 44 -0.17 0.97 14.71
N GLN A 45 -0.16 0.19 15.79
CA GLN A 45 1.02 -0.55 16.22
C GLN A 45 1.23 -1.81 15.38
N LEU A 46 2.47 -2.01 14.94
CA LEU A 46 2.95 -3.17 14.20
C LEU A 46 4.02 -3.87 15.05
N SER A 47 3.63 -4.93 15.77
CA SER A 47 4.51 -5.67 16.70
C SER A 47 5.19 -6.85 15.99
N PHE A 48 5.82 -6.59 14.85
CA PHE A 48 6.54 -7.53 13.99
C PHE A 48 7.43 -6.77 13.01
N PRO A 49 8.45 -7.42 12.40
CA PRO A 49 9.32 -6.77 11.43
C PRO A 49 8.55 -6.20 10.25
N VAL A 50 8.85 -4.95 9.90
CA VAL A 50 8.38 -4.28 8.68
C VAL A 50 9.58 -4.17 7.73
N TYR A 51 9.47 -4.76 6.53
CA TYR A 51 10.58 -4.76 5.57
C TYR A 51 10.40 -3.70 4.46
N ARG A 52 9.16 -3.27 4.21
CA ARG A 52 8.83 -2.25 3.20
C ARG A 52 7.48 -1.62 3.51
N TRP A 53 7.28 -0.40 3.08
CA TRP A 53 5.95 0.20 3.00
C TRP A 53 5.89 1.18 1.82
N CYS A 54 4.70 1.42 1.31
CA CYS A 54 4.42 2.44 0.32
C CYS A 54 2.98 2.95 0.48
N GLU A 55 2.66 4.01 -0.23
CA GLU A 55 1.39 4.73 -0.16
C GLU A 55 0.81 4.85 -1.57
N GLY A 56 -0.52 4.76 -1.69
CA GLY A 56 -1.26 4.94 -2.93
C GLY A 56 -2.69 4.50 -2.80
N ASP A 57 -3.56 4.97 -3.67
CA ASP A 57 -4.98 4.63 -3.71
C ASP A 57 -5.15 3.25 -4.33
N ILE A 58 -5.19 2.20 -3.49
CA ILE A 58 -5.29 0.82 -3.97
C ILE A 58 -6.74 0.37 -4.15
N ASP A 59 -7.69 0.92 -3.41
CA ASP A 59 -9.11 0.56 -3.52
C ASP A 59 -9.91 1.47 -4.47
N GLY A 60 -9.29 2.54 -5.01
CA GLY A 60 -9.88 3.42 -6.01
C GLY A 60 -10.86 4.44 -5.45
N ASP A 61 -10.81 4.73 -4.15
CA ASP A 61 -11.72 5.69 -3.51
C ASP A 61 -11.24 7.16 -3.58
N GLY A 62 -10.07 7.39 -4.18
CA GLY A 62 -9.45 8.71 -4.33
C GLY A 62 -8.64 9.15 -3.11
N VAL A 63 -8.48 8.28 -2.12
CA VAL A 63 -7.75 8.54 -0.88
C VAL A 63 -6.57 7.59 -0.79
N ALA A 64 -5.38 8.10 -0.44
CA ALA A 64 -4.21 7.24 -0.34
C ALA A 64 -4.33 6.24 0.83
N ASP A 65 -4.03 4.97 0.55
CA ASP A 65 -3.91 3.87 1.48
C ASP A 65 -2.44 3.59 1.78
N ALA A 66 -2.17 2.88 2.89
CA ALA A 66 -0.82 2.41 3.20
C ALA A 66 -0.71 0.90 2.99
N MET A 67 0.30 0.50 2.23
CA MET A 67 0.66 -0.90 1.99
C MET A 67 1.93 -1.22 2.77
N VAL A 68 1.84 -2.15 3.72
CA VAL A 68 2.92 -2.45 4.67
C VAL A 68 3.35 -3.90 4.52
N GLY A 69 4.60 -4.11 4.14
CA GLY A 69 5.26 -5.40 4.07
C GLY A 69 5.79 -5.82 5.43
N VAL A 70 5.31 -6.93 5.94
CA VAL A 70 5.60 -7.45 7.27
C VAL A 70 6.12 -8.88 7.21
N VAL A 71 6.83 -9.32 8.26
CA VAL A 71 7.27 -10.71 8.41
C VAL A 71 6.58 -11.32 9.62
N LYS A 72 5.58 -12.16 9.36
CA LYS A 72 4.85 -12.85 10.43
C LYS A 72 4.06 -14.06 9.93
N SER A 73 3.62 -14.92 10.86
CA SER A 73 2.56 -15.89 10.64
C SER A 73 1.18 -15.22 10.72
N THR A 74 0.17 -15.84 10.12
CA THR A 74 -1.23 -15.42 10.24
C THR A 74 -2.07 -16.54 10.87
N ARG A 75 -3.31 -16.23 11.26
CA ARG A 75 -4.25 -17.23 11.80
C ARG A 75 -4.47 -18.40 10.83
N PHE A 76 -4.44 -18.12 9.52
CA PHE A 76 -4.74 -19.13 8.50
C PHE A 76 -3.47 -19.73 7.86
N ASP A 77 -2.29 -19.22 8.22
CA ASP A 77 -1.00 -19.72 7.75
C ASP A 77 0.02 -19.57 8.87
N PRO A 78 0.32 -20.65 9.62
CA PRO A 78 1.22 -20.60 10.78
C PRO A 78 2.68 -20.38 10.39
N GLN A 79 3.03 -20.51 9.11
CA GLN A 79 4.39 -20.26 8.64
C GLN A 79 4.73 -18.78 8.69
N THR A 80 5.83 -18.43 9.34
CA THR A 80 6.39 -17.08 9.29
C THR A 80 6.90 -16.80 7.89
N ALA A 81 6.34 -15.79 7.25
CA ALA A 81 6.68 -15.40 5.88
C ALA A 81 6.44 -13.91 5.67
N ARG A 82 6.91 -13.38 4.55
CA ARG A 82 6.56 -12.04 4.10
C ARG A 82 5.08 -11.95 3.76
N ARG A 83 4.44 -10.90 4.24
CA ARG A 83 3.02 -10.60 4.03
C ARG A 83 2.86 -9.14 3.66
N ILE A 84 1.74 -8.78 3.07
CA ILE A 84 1.36 -7.39 2.81
C ILE A 84 0.08 -7.11 3.59
N PHE A 85 0.07 -6.03 4.36
CA PHE A 85 -1.10 -5.51 5.04
C PHE A 85 -1.49 -4.18 4.41
N LEU A 86 -2.77 -4.02 4.13
CA LEU A 86 -3.31 -2.78 3.60
C LEU A 86 -4.07 -2.06 4.71
N PHE A 87 -3.84 -0.76 4.82
CA PHE A 87 -4.51 0.11 5.78
C PHE A 87 -5.07 1.32 5.05
N LYS A 88 -6.21 1.79 5.49
CA LYS A 88 -6.84 2.99 4.96
C LYS A 88 -7.11 4.02 6.04
N ASN A 89 -7.32 5.26 5.60
CA ASN A 89 -7.90 6.28 6.43
C ASN A 89 -9.43 6.06 6.51
N TYR A 90 -9.92 5.76 7.68
CA TYR A 90 -11.36 5.76 7.94
C TYR A 90 -11.69 6.80 9.00
N LYS A 91 -12.23 7.95 8.56
CA LYS A 91 -12.62 9.07 9.44
C LYS A 91 -11.47 9.55 10.34
N GLY A 92 -10.29 9.76 9.78
CA GLY A 92 -9.09 10.21 10.51
C GLY A 92 -8.39 9.13 11.33
N ARG A 93 -8.77 7.85 11.18
CA ARG A 93 -8.16 6.73 11.89
C ARG A 93 -7.56 5.71 10.95
N VAL A 94 -6.41 5.16 11.32
CA VAL A 94 -5.82 4.00 10.63
C VAL A 94 -6.71 2.79 10.86
N ARG A 95 -7.18 2.17 9.78
CA ARG A 95 -7.97 0.93 9.85
C ARG A 95 -7.44 -0.09 8.85
N PRO A 96 -7.40 -1.38 9.23
CA PRO A 96 -7.05 -2.44 8.28
C PRO A 96 -8.10 -2.48 7.17
N LEU A 97 -7.60 -2.47 5.93
CA LEU A 97 -8.37 -2.73 4.72
C LEU A 97 -8.25 -4.21 4.34
N TRP A 98 -7.03 -4.77 4.45
CA TRP A 98 -6.76 -6.18 4.17
C TRP A 98 -5.51 -6.66 4.92
N MET A 99 -5.56 -7.84 5.52
CA MET A 99 -4.55 -8.33 6.45
C MET A 99 -3.85 -9.60 5.95
N GLY A 100 -3.41 -9.56 4.68
CA GLY A 100 -2.46 -10.50 4.12
C GLY A 100 -2.94 -11.93 3.94
N SER A 101 -3.41 -12.28 2.75
CA SER A 101 -3.52 -13.68 2.31
C SER A 101 -2.20 -14.17 1.69
N ARG A 102 -2.12 -15.47 1.39
CA ARG A 102 -1.04 -16.01 0.56
C ARG A 102 -1.21 -15.53 -0.88
N PHE A 103 -0.09 -15.25 -1.53
CA PHE A 103 -0.01 -15.12 -2.99
C PHE A 103 0.20 -16.49 -3.63
N GLY A 104 0.19 -16.57 -4.96
CA GLY A 104 0.40 -17.81 -5.69
C GLY A 104 1.80 -18.40 -5.52
N GLY A 105 2.80 -17.55 -5.29
CA GLY A 105 4.18 -17.91 -4.95
C GLY A 105 4.61 -17.38 -3.59
N ILE A 106 5.89 -17.55 -3.27
CA ILE A 106 6.54 -17.00 -2.08
C ILE A 106 6.76 -15.50 -2.34
N LEU A 107 6.18 -14.64 -1.52
CA LEU A 107 6.33 -13.20 -1.65
C LEU A 107 7.77 -12.78 -1.30
N GLU A 108 8.46 -12.19 -2.26
CA GLU A 108 9.81 -11.64 -2.09
C GLU A 108 9.80 -10.14 -1.87
N ASP A 109 9.02 -9.41 -2.67
CA ASP A 109 8.92 -7.96 -2.57
C ASP A 109 7.63 -7.46 -3.20
N PHE A 110 7.32 -6.17 -3.02
CA PHE A 110 6.18 -5.52 -3.67
C PHE A 110 6.43 -4.03 -3.89
N ARG A 111 5.65 -3.43 -4.76
CA ARG A 111 5.58 -2.00 -4.98
C ARG A 111 4.18 -1.60 -5.43
N TYR A 112 3.85 -0.33 -5.26
CA TYR A 112 2.65 0.26 -5.83
C TYR A 112 3.00 1.05 -7.09
N ALA A 113 2.20 0.89 -8.13
CA ALA A 113 2.27 1.71 -9.34
C ALA A 113 0.89 1.75 -10.02
N ASP A 114 0.46 2.94 -10.40
CA ASP A 114 -0.74 3.18 -11.22
C ASP A 114 -2.00 2.44 -10.75
N GLY A 115 -2.33 2.54 -9.48
CA GLY A 115 -3.51 1.88 -8.89
C GLY A 115 -3.37 0.38 -8.66
N HIS A 116 -2.17 -0.19 -8.85
CA HIS A 116 -1.92 -1.62 -8.73
C HIS A 116 -0.84 -1.94 -7.70
N LEU A 117 -0.99 -3.07 -7.06
CA LEU A 117 0.08 -3.68 -6.27
C LEU A 117 0.82 -4.67 -7.16
N ILE A 118 2.12 -4.45 -7.34
CA ILE A 118 2.99 -5.32 -8.12
C ILE A 118 3.83 -6.15 -7.14
N THR A 119 3.78 -7.47 -7.26
CA THR A 119 4.52 -8.38 -6.40
C THR A 119 5.59 -9.11 -7.17
N LEU A 120 6.78 -9.24 -6.57
CA LEU A 120 7.82 -10.17 -6.95
C LEU A 120 7.62 -11.45 -6.13
N GLN A 121 7.48 -12.57 -6.80
CA GLN A 121 7.23 -13.87 -6.17
C GLN A 121 8.25 -14.90 -6.65
N SER A 122 8.67 -15.79 -5.76
CA SER A 122 9.49 -16.95 -6.13
C SER A 122 8.73 -18.26 -5.95
N THR A 123 9.24 -19.32 -6.54
CA THR A 123 8.77 -20.69 -6.38
C THR A 123 9.80 -21.53 -5.64
N ILE A 124 9.43 -22.70 -5.15
CA ILE A 124 10.33 -23.59 -4.40
C ILE A 124 11.52 -24.06 -5.26
N ASP A 125 11.34 -24.18 -6.57
CA ASP A 125 12.37 -24.56 -7.53
C ASP A 125 13.24 -23.35 -8.00
N GLY A 126 13.11 -22.19 -7.34
CA GLY A 126 13.96 -21.02 -7.59
C GLY A 126 13.62 -20.24 -8.85
N ARG A 127 12.43 -20.42 -9.40
CA ARG A 127 11.91 -19.58 -10.50
C ARG A 127 11.14 -18.40 -9.93
N TYR A 128 10.97 -17.37 -10.75
CA TYR A 128 10.36 -16.09 -10.35
C TYR A 128 9.19 -15.71 -11.25
N ALA A 129 8.29 -14.93 -10.66
CA ALA A 129 7.18 -14.29 -11.35
C ALA A 129 6.99 -12.86 -10.84
N VAL A 130 6.52 -11.99 -11.72
CA VAL A 130 6.05 -10.65 -11.36
C VAL A 130 4.56 -10.59 -11.70
N VAL A 131 3.76 -10.26 -10.70
CA VAL A 131 2.31 -10.31 -10.80
C VAL A 131 1.72 -8.96 -10.40
N ARG A 132 0.83 -8.45 -11.24
CA ARG A 132 0.04 -7.24 -10.98
C ARG A 132 -1.27 -7.63 -10.32
N HIS A 133 -1.62 -6.93 -9.24
CA HIS A 133 -2.87 -7.12 -8.51
C HIS A 133 -3.67 -5.83 -8.47
N CYS A 134 -4.99 -5.96 -8.51
CA CYS A 134 -5.91 -4.87 -8.27
C CYS A 134 -6.85 -5.19 -7.10
N TRP A 135 -7.41 -4.15 -6.51
CA TRP A 135 -8.43 -4.31 -5.48
C TRP A 135 -9.72 -4.85 -6.08
N ARG A 136 -10.30 -5.87 -5.45
CA ARG A 136 -11.58 -6.47 -5.83
C ARG A 136 -12.43 -6.66 -4.58
N LYS A 137 -13.54 -5.99 -4.49
CA LYS A 137 -14.56 -6.06 -3.41
C LYS A 137 -14.04 -6.33 -1.98
N PHE A 138 -13.33 -7.42 -1.75
CA PHE A 138 -12.90 -7.90 -0.43
C PHE A 138 -11.40 -8.19 -0.31
N GLY A 139 -10.60 -7.84 -1.30
CA GLY A 139 -9.16 -8.10 -1.27
C GLY A 139 -8.48 -7.92 -2.61
N LEU A 140 -7.21 -8.29 -2.65
CA LEU A 140 -6.40 -8.25 -3.86
C LEU A 140 -6.71 -9.45 -4.75
N GLY A 141 -7.04 -9.18 -6.01
CA GLY A 141 -7.14 -10.18 -7.08
C GLY A 141 -6.02 -10.01 -8.09
N VAL A 142 -5.64 -11.09 -8.75
CA VAL A 142 -4.70 -11.02 -9.88
C VAL A 142 -5.36 -10.25 -11.01
N ASP A 143 -4.67 -9.22 -11.49
CA ASP A 143 -5.02 -8.49 -12.70
C ASP A 143 -4.31 -9.10 -13.91
N SER A 144 -2.98 -9.18 -13.85
CA SER A 144 -2.16 -9.77 -14.90
C SER A 144 -0.86 -10.38 -14.36
N VAL A 145 -0.32 -11.35 -15.06
CA VAL A 145 1.02 -11.90 -14.83
C VAL A 145 1.94 -11.23 -15.85
N LEU A 146 2.87 -10.41 -15.36
CA LEU A 146 3.78 -9.63 -16.22
C LEU A 146 4.89 -10.49 -16.78
N VAL A 147 5.41 -11.39 -15.94
CA VAL A 147 6.38 -12.43 -16.33
C VAL A 147 6.27 -13.60 -15.35
N SER A 148 6.52 -14.80 -15.81
CA SER A 148 6.54 -16.01 -14.97
C SER A 148 7.56 -17.02 -15.48
N ASN A 149 7.98 -17.91 -14.59
CA ASN A 149 8.92 -18.99 -14.86
C ASN A 149 10.27 -18.50 -15.43
N VAL A 150 10.77 -17.38 -14.92
CA VAL A 150 12.05 -16.77 -15.30
C VAL A 150 13.06 -16.86 -14.16
N ASP A 151 14.32 -16.54 -14.42
CA ASP A 151 15.33 -16.35 -13.38
C ASP A 151 15.12 -15.03 -12.63
N GLN A 152 15.86 -14.84 -11.54
CA GLN A 152 15.74 -13.68 -10.67
C GLN A 152 16.06 -12.36 -11.39
N GLU A 153 17.08 -12.34 -12.23
CA GLU A 153 17.54 -11.13 -12.93
C GLU A 153 16.45 -10.62 -13.89
N ALA A 154 15.91 -11.51 -14.71
CA ALA A 154 14.82 -11.19 -15.63
C ALA A 154 13.55 -10.71 -14.87
N ALA A 155 13.22 -11.36 -13.76
CA ALA A 155 12.08 -10.92 -12.94
C ALA A 155 12.31 -9.54 -12.32
N LEU A 156 13.51 -9.28 -11.77
CA LEU A 156 13.86 -7.97 -11.20
C LEU A 156 13.82 -6.87 -12.25
N ALA A 157 14.31 -7.13 -13.46
CA ALA A 157 14.26 -6.17 -14.57
C ALA A 157 12.81 -5.75 -14.90
N VAL A 158 11.86 -6.69 -14.88
CA VAL A 158 10.43 -6.38 -15.06
C VAL A 158 9.87 -5.68 -13.83
N PHE A 159 10.17 -6.15 -12.62
CA PHE A 159 9.63 -5.62 -11.37
C PHE A 159 9.98 -4.15 -11.12
N VAL A 160 11.21 -3.72 -11.43
CA VAL A 160 11.66 -2.33 -11.20
C VAL A 160 11.14 -1.34 -12.26
N ASN A 161 10.77 -1.84 -13.45
CA ASN A 161 10.34 -1.00 -14.58
C ASN A 161 8.81 -0.82 -14.70
N GLN A 162 8.04 -1.32 -13.73
CA GLN A 162 6.57 -1.15 -13.68
C GLN A 162 6.13 0.10 -12.94
#